data_6647ab6b6eaf8e9f2424f0df3aa43cf1
#
_entry.id   6647ab6b6eaf8e9f2424f0df3aa43cf1
#
_cell.length_a   1.000
_cell.length_b   1.000
_cell.length_c   1.000
_cell.angle_alpha   90.00
_cell.angle_beta   90.00
_cell.angle_gamma   90.00
#
_symmetry.space_group_name_H-M   'P 1'
#
loop_
_entity.id
_entity.type
_entity.pdbx_description
1 polymer ?
#
loop_
_entity_poly.entity_id
_entity_poly.type
_entity_poly.pdbx_seq_one_letter_code
_entity_poly.pdbx_strand_id
1 'polypeptide(L)' 'MIVFEIVAAVLGVAALVYLVYALVTPERF' A
#
# COMPACT_ATOMS: atom_id res chain seq x y z
N MET A 1 -6.22 17.98 -8.75
CA MET A 1 -7.33 17.39 -9.36
C MET A 1 -7.70 16.14 -8.64
N ILE A 2 -8.97 15.87 -8.63
CA ILE A 2 -9.48 14.78 -7.83
C ILE A 2 -8.97 13.43 -8.29
N VAL A 3 -8.78 13.26 -9.58
CA VAL A 3 -8.29 11.99 -10.09
C VAL A 3 -6.88 11.72 -9.57
N PHE A 4 -6.07 12.74 -9.59
CA PHE A 4 -4.71 12.60 -9.13
C PHE A 4 -4.70 12.27 -7.64
N GLU A 5 -5.58 12.88 -6.88
CA GLU A 5 -5.63 12.64 -5.46
C GLU A 5 -6.10 11.22 -5.15
N ILE A 6 -7.05 10.74 -5.90
CA ILE A 6 -7.55 9.40 -5.69
C ILE A 6 -6.45 8.38 -5.97
N VAL A 7 -5.70 8.59 -7.05
CA VAL A 7 -4.62 7.68 -7.39
C VAL A 7 -3.57 7.67 -6.28
N ALA A 8 -3.24 8.84 -5.77
CA ALA A 8 -2.25 8.93 -4.71
C ALA A 8 -2.73 8.22 -3.45
N ALA A 9 -4.00 8.37 -3.12
CA ALA A 9 -4.56 7.73 -1.94
C ALA A 9 -4.52 6.21 -2.09
N VAL A 10 -4.86 5.71 -3.26
CA VAL A 10 -4.85 4.28 -3.50
C VAL A 10 -3.44 3.73 -3.38
N LEU A 11 -2.47 4.45 -3.94
CA LEU A 11 -1.10 4.00 -3.87
C LEU A 11 -0.59 4.00 -2.43
N GLY A 12 -0.97 5.01 -1.67
CA GLY A 12 -0.57 5.09 -0.27
C GLY A 12 -1.13 3.94 0.55
N VAL A 13 -2.41 3.66 0.36
CA VAL A 13 -3.04 2.58 1.09
C VAL A 13 -2.43 1.25 0.69
N ALA A 14 -2.18 1.07 -0.59
CA ALA A 14 -1.59 -0.17 -1.08
C ALA A 14 -0.20 -0.39 -0.47
N ALA A 15 0.57 0.68 -0.35
CA ALA A 15 1.89 0.58 0.23
C ALA A 15 1.81 0.19 1.70
N LEU A 16 0.86 0.76 2.43
CA LEU A 16 0.69 0.43 3.82
C LEU A 16 0.30 -1.03 4.01
N VAL A 17 -0.63 -1.48 3.21
CA VAL A 17 -1.09 -2.86 3.29
C VAL A 17 0.06 -3.80 2.97
N TYR A 18 0.85 -3.43 1.99
CA TYR A 18 1.97 -4.25 1.60
C TYR A 18 2.98 -4.39 2.74
N LEU A 19 3.27 -3.30 3.42
CA LEU A 19 4.21 -3.32 4.53
C LEU A 19 3.68 -4.17 5.69
N VAL A 20 2.41 -4.01 5.99
CA VAL A 20 1.80 -4.77 7.06
C VAL A 20 1.82 -6.26 6.72
N TYR A 21 1.52 -6.58 5.48
CA TYR A 21 1.52 -7.96 5.06
C TYR A 21 2.92 -8.56 5.20
N ALA A 22 3.93 -7.81 4.83
CA ALA A 22 5.30 -8.27 4.93
C ALA A 22 5.71 -8.51 6.38
N LEU A 23 5.17 -7.71 7.29
CA LEU A 23 5.47 -7.88 8.68
C LEU A 23 4.81 -9.12 9.24
N VAL A 24 3.59 -9.38 8.85
CA VAL A 24 2.87 -10.53 9.34
C VAL A 24 3.42 -11.81 8.73
N THR A 25 3.86 -11.74 7.48
CA THR A 25 4.41 -12.91 6.82
C THR A 25 5.86 -12.69 6.56
N PRO A 26 6.70 -12.88 7.50
CA PRO A 26 8.12 -12.60 7.35
C PRO A 26 8.81 -13.47 6.35
N GLU A 27 8.19 -14.56 5.91
CA GLU A 27 8.91 -15.34 5.00
C GLU A 27 8.69 -14.96 3.67
N ARG A 28 9.09 -13.99 3.12
CA ARG A 28 8.93 -13.63 1.86
C ARG A 28 9.87 -14.28 1.09
N PHE A 29 9.88 -14.90 0.52
CA PHE A 29 10.57 -15.58 -0.35
C PHE A 29 11.61 -16.35 0.10
#